data_fef9b3f40567acab23f01a6d49a899a2
#
_entry.id   fef9b3f40567acab23f01a6d49a899a2
#
_cell.length_a   1.000
_cell.length_b   1.000
_cell.length_c   1.000
_cell.angle_alpha   90.00
_cell.angle_beta   90.00
_cell.angle_gamma   90.00
#
_symmetry.space_group_name_H-M   'P 1'
#
loop_
_entity.id
_entity.type
_entity.pdbx_description
1 polymer ?
#
loop_
_entity_poly.entity_id
_entity_poly.type
_entity_poly.pdbx_seq_one_letter_code
_entity_poly.pdbx_strand_id
1 'polypeptide(L)'
;SDVVGGAAIARDADLHAQLAWWANALGITGSPFDSFLTLRGLRTLDARLRVHQENTAGVVALLAAHPAVARVHYPGLDDHPGHTIAARQQSGFGAMLSFELAEAPGVAQADVVRAFVEAVERFTLAESLGGVESLIAHPATMTHAAMAPEARSAAGISDGLLRLSVGIEALDDLLVDLEVGLARATAVLDSAPRP
;
A
#
# COMPACT_ATOMS: atom_id res chain seq x y z
N SER A 1 15.13 -0.32 -0.04
CA SER A 1 15.29 1.17 -0.10
C SER A 1 16.74 1.56 -0.03
N ASP A 2 17.14 2.55 -0.82
CA ASP A 2 18.54 2.92 -0.99
C ASP A 2 19.08 3.82 0.13
N VAL A 3 18.19 4.55 0.80
CA VAL A 3 18.55 5.62 1.73
C VAL A 3 17.68 5.57 2.98
N VAL A 4 18.31 5.70 4.15
CA VAL A 4 17.63 6.03 5.40
C VAL A 4 17.68 7.54 5.58
N GLY A 5 16.56 8.20 5.39
CA GLY A 5 16.51 9.66 5.41
C GLY A 5 15.10 10.21 5.59
N GLY A 6 15.02 11.52 5.73
CA GLY A 6 13.78 12.24 5.87
C GLY A 6 13.94 13.71 5.51
N ALA A 7 12.81 14.41 5.40
CA ALA A 7 12.79 15.84 5.14
C ALA A 7 11.81 16.53 6.08
N ALA A 8 12.22 17.63 6.71
CA ALA A 8 11.35 18.52 7.44
C ALA A 8 11.05 19.75 6.58
N ILE A 9 9.77 20.01 6.34
CA ILE A 9 9.31 21.13 5.52
C ILE A 9 8.51 22.08 6.41
N ALA A 10 9.02 23.28 6.61
CA ALA A 10 8.36 24.30 7.40
C ALA A 10 7.89 25.47 6.51
N ARG A 11 6.61 25.84 6.64
CA ARG A 11 6.03 27.00 5.98
C ARG A 11 6.41 28.30 6.69
N ASP A 12 6.49 28.26 8.01
CA ASP A 12 6.86 29.39 8.86
C ASP A 12 8.38 29.63 8.79
N ALA A 13 8.77 30.87 8.53
CA ALA A 13 10.17 31.23 8.34
C ALA A 13 11.00 31.11 9.63
N ASP A 14 10.43 31.46 10.78
CA ASP A 14 11.12 31.39 12.08
C ASP A 14 11.31 29.94 12.50
N LEU A 15 10.30 29.10 12.27
CA LEU A 15 10.42 27.66 12.49
C LEU A 15 11.47 27.03 11.56
N HIS A 16 11.51 27.44 10.28
CA HIS A 16 12.54 26.99 9.34
C HIS A 16 13.94 27.37 9.83
N ALA A 17 14.13 28.62 10.28
CA ALA A 17 15.42 29.08 10.80
C ALA A 17 15.87 28.29 12.04
N GLN A 18 14.95 28.00 12.95
CA GLN A 18 15.23 27.17 14.14
C GLN A 18 15.63 25.74 13.75
N LEU A 19 14.89 25.10 12.82
CA LEU A 19 15.23 23.76 12.34
C LEU A 19 16.59 23.72 11.67
N ALA A 20 16.91 24.72 10.83
CA ALA A 20 18.20 24.84 10.18
C ALA A 20 19.34 25.04 11.18
N TRP A 21 19.12 25.86 12.21
CA TRP A 21 20.08 26.07 13.28
C TRP A 21 20.35 24.77 14.06
N TRP A 22 19.30 24.05 14.45
CA TRP A 22 19.43 22.79 15.17
C TRP A 22 20.08 21.70 14.30
N ALA A 23 19.73 21.61 13.02
CA ALA A 23 20.37 20.66 12.10
C ALA A 23 21.89 20.89 12.01
N ASN A 24 22.30 22.17 11.93
CA ASN A 24 23.70 22.53 11.95
C ASN A 24 24.39 22.28 13.30
N ALA A 25 23.76 22.69 14.41
CA ALA A 25 24.34 22.58 15.75
C ALA A 25 24.52 21.12 16.20
N LEU A 26 23.61 20.23 15.82
CA LEU A 26 23.64 18.80 16.16
C LEU A 26 24.34 17.94 15.08
N GLY A 27 24.68 18.51 13.93
CA GLY A 27 25.26 17.76 12.81
C GLY A 27 24.27 16.82 12.14
N ILE A 28 22.97 17.10 12.21
CA ILE A 28 21.92 16.30 11.56
C ILE A 28 21.83 16.71 10.10
N THR A 29 22.75 16.18 9.30
CA THR A 29 22.83 16.43 7.86
C THR A 29 22.91 15.12 7.12
N GLY A 30 22.30 15.07 5.92
CA GLY A 30 22.44 13.90 5.06
C GLY A 30 23.87 13.69 4.61
N SER A 31 24.27 12.41 4.44
CA SER A 31 25.57 12.12 3.85
C SER A 31 25.61 12.58 2.37
N PRO A 32 26.78 12.91 1.80
CA PRO A 32 26.89 13.24 0.38
C PRO A 32 26.40 12.13 -0.54
N PHE A 33 26.63 10.87 -0.18
CA PHE A 33 26.19 9.71 -0.98
C PHE A 33 24.67 9.53 -0.94
N ASP A 34 24.04 9.63 0.24
CA ASP A 34 22.59 9.57 0.38
C ASP A 34 21.90 10.74 -0.35
N SER A 35 22.51 11.93 -0.28
CA SER A 35 22.04 13.10 -1.01
C SER A 35 22.13 12.91 -2.54
N PHE A 36 23.19 12.28 -3.02
CA PHE A 36 23.34 11.91 -4.42
C PHE A 36 22.28 10.89 -4.86
N LEU A 37 22.05 9.82 -4.08
CA LEU A 37 21.04 8.82 -4.38
C LEU A 37 19.62 9.41 -4.37
N THR A 38 19.31 10.25 -3.38
CA THR A 38 18.03 10.96 -3.30
C THR A 38 17.82 11.85 -4.54
N LEU A 39 18.81 12.65 -4.91
CA LEU A 39 18.74 13.53 -6.09
C LEU A 39 18.60 12.73 -7.39
N ARG A 40 19.32 11.60 -7.50
CA ARG A 40 19.20 10.68 -8.62
C ARG A 40 17.79 10.09 -8.71
N GLY A 41 17.20 9.66 -7.59
CA GLY A 41 15.83 9.15 -7.51
C GLY A 41 14.79 10.20 -7.91
N LEU A 42 14.95 11.44 -7.46
CA LEU A 42 14.04 12.54 -7.79
C LEU A 42 13.98 12.83 -9.31
N ARG A 43 15.08 12.66 -10.03
CA ARG A 43 15.13 12.91 -11.48
C ARG A 43 14.24 11.99 -12.32
N THR A 44 13.88 10.82 -11.79
CA THR A 44 13.02 9.84 -12.46
C THR A 44 11.68 9.65 -11.75
N LEU A 45 11.37 10.48 -10.75
CA LEU A 45 10.19 10.31 -9.92
C LEU A 45 8.88 10.39 -10.73
N ASP A 46 8.76 11.38 -11.61
CA ASP A 46 7.58 11.57 -12.45
C ASP A 46 7.34 10.35 -13.36
N ALA A 47 8.39 9.86 -14.03
CA ALA A 47 8.29 8.69 -14.89
C ALA A 47 7.87 7.42 -14.13
N ARG A 48 8.40 7.22 -12.91
CA ARG A 48 8.02 6.10 -12.06
C ARG A 48 6.58 6.24 -11.57
N LEU A 49 6.17 7.40 -11.07
CA LEU A 49 4.81 7.63 -10.59
C LEU A 49 3.77 7.41 -11.68
N ARG A 50 4.06 7.76 -12.93
CA ARG A 50 3.17 7.48 -14.05
C ARG A 50 2.95 5.97 -14.21
N VAL A 51 4.01 5.17 -14.26
CA VAL A 51 3.90 3.71 -14.37
C VAL A 51 3.22 3.10 -13.14
N HIS A 52 3.58 3.54 -11.95
CA HIS A 52 2.91 3.13 -10.72
C HIS A 52 1.38 3.32 -10.79
N GLN A 53 0.93 4.49 -11.24
CA GLN A 53 -0.50 4.81 -11.32
C GLN A 53 -1.21 4.03 -12.43
N GLU A 54 -0.56 3.84 -13.58
CA GLU A 54 -1.07 3.01 -14.69
C GLU A 54 -1.29 1.56 -14.20
N ASN A 55 -0.28 0.97 -13.54
CA ASN A 55 -0.39 -0.36 -12.95
C ASN A 55 -1.48 -0.44 -11.88
N THR A 56 -1.54 0.57 -11.01
CA THR A 56 -2.53 0.61 -9.93
C THR A 56 -3.96 0.65 -10.48
N ALA A 57 -4.20 1.37 -11.55
CA ALA A 57 -5.52 1.41 -12.19
C ALA A 57 -5.96 0.01 -12.66
N GLY A 58 -5.06 -0.77 -13.27
CA GLY A 58 -5.32 -2.15 -13.67
C GLY A 58 -5.57 -3.07 -12.46
N VAL A 59 -4.75 -2.95 -11.43
CA VAL A 59 -4.90 -3.73 -10.18
C VAL A 59 -6.24 -3.42 -9.49
N VAL A 60 -6.62 -2.14 -9.39
CA VAL A 60 -7.91 -1.73 -8.82
C VAL A 60 -9.08 -2.29 -9.62
N ALA A 61 -9.00 -2.26 -10.95
CA ALA A 61 -10.06 -2.79 -11.81
C ALA A 61 -10.25 -4.31 -11.61
N LEU A 62 -9.15 -5.08 -11.51
CA LEU A 62 -9.18 -6.50 -11.22
C LEU A 62 -9.83 -6.78 -9.86
N LEU A 63 -9.33 -6.12 -8.81
CA LEU A 63 -9.79 -6.37 -7.44
C LEU A 63 -11.27 -5.98 -7.24
N ALA A 64 -11.69 -4.83 -7.80
CA ALA A 64 -13.07 -4.35 -7.68
C ALA A 64 -14.09 -5.25 -8.40
N ALA A 65 -13.67 -6.00 -9.40
CA ALA A 65 -14.54 -6.92 -10.15
C ALA A 65 -14.55 -8.36 -9.57
N HIS A 66 -13.65 -8.69 -8.65
CA HIS A 66 -13.45 -10.07 -8.23
C HIS A 66 -14.36 -10.46 -7.04
N PRO A 67 -15.09 -11.59 -7.09
CA PRO A 67 -16.06 -11.97 -6.05
C PRO A 67 -15.45 -12.30 -4.68
N ALA A 68 -14.17 -12.68 -4.63
CA ALA A 68 -13.46 -12.89 -3.36
C ALA A 68 -12.99 -11.59 -2.70
N VAL A 69 -13.27 -10.41 -3.30
CA VAL A 69 -12.97 -9.09 -2.74
C VAL A 69 -14.27 -8.44 -2.30
N ALA A 70 -14.38 -8.15 -1.01
CA ALA A 70 -15.55 -7.49 -0.45
C ALA A 70 -15.54 -5.98 -0.71
N ARG A 71 -14.34 -5.37 -0.68
CA ARG A 71 -14.18 -3.92 -0.84
C ARG A 71 -12.77 -3.56 -1.28
N VAL A 72 -12.67 -2.48 -2.07
CA VAL A 72 -11.40 -1.83 -2.43
C VAL A 72 -11.41 -0.40 -1.88
N HIS A 73 -10.33 -0.01 -1.21
CA HIS A 73 -10.10 1.32 -0.67
C HIS A 73 -9.04 2.02 -1.52
N TYR A 74 -9.45 2.86 -2.44
CA TYR A 74 -8.56 3.60 -3.33
C TYR A 74 -9.15 4.98 -3.65
N PRO A 75 -8.40 6.08 -3.49
CA PRO A 75 -8.95 7.42 -3.69
C PRO A 75 -9.37 7.72 -5.12
N GLY A 76 -8.99 6.89 -6.09
CA GLY A 76 -9.44 6.98 -7.48
C GLY A 76 -10.85 6.43 -7.73
N LEU A 77 -11.46 5.72 -6.78
CA LEU A 77 -12.84 5.26 -6.87
C LEU A 77 -13.81 6.37 -6.43
N ASP A 78 -14.89 6.54 -7.15
CA ASP A 78 -15.89 7.62 -6.93
C ASP A 78 -16.58 7.53 -5.56
N ASP A 79 -16.71 6.32 -5.03
CA ASP A 79 -17.31 6.04 -3.72
C ASP A 79 -16.34 6.18 -2.55
N HIS A 80 -15.06 6.45 -2.81
CA HIS A 80 -14.08 6.66 -1.75
C HIS A 80 -14.32 8.01 -1.05
N PRO A 81 -14.39 8.06 0.30
CA PRO A 81 -14.72 9.29 1.04
C PRO A 81 -13.80 10.48 0.74
N GLY A 82 -12.54 10.20 0.36
CA GLY A 82 -11.55 11.23 0.02
C GLY A 82 -11.45 11.56 -1.47
N HIS A 83 -12.25 10.93 -2.35
CA HIS A 83 -12.12 11.08 -3.81
C HIS A 83 -12.11 12.54 -4.26
N THR A 84 -13.11 13.31 -3.88
CA THR A 84 -13.25 14.73 -4.28
C THR A 84 -12.06 15.58 -3.84
N ILE A 85 -11.49 15.30 -2.66
CA ILE A 85 -10.31 16.03 -2.16
C ILE A 85 -9.09 15.63 -2.97
N ALA A 86 -8.87 14.34 -3.18
CA ALA A 86 -7.75 13.81 -3.95
C ALA A 86 -7.78 14.33 -5.39
N ALA A 87 -8.93 14.27 -6.07
CA ALA A 87 -9.11 14.77 -7.43
C ALA A 87 -8.82 16.28 -7.57
N ARG A 88 -9.09 17.07 -6.52
CA ARG A 88 -8.80 18.50 -6.51
C ARG A 88 -7.33 18.83 -6.24
N GLN A 89 -6.66 18.03 -5.42
CA GLN A 89 -5.32 18.34 -4.91
C GLN A 89 -4.19 17.62 -5.63
N GLN A 90 -4.49 16.54 -6.34
CA GLN A 90 -3.51 15.66 -6.96
C GLN A 90 -3.75 15.54 -8.46
N SER A 91 -2.70 15.32 -9.23
CA SER A 91 -2.76 15.03 -10.66
C SER A 91 -2.99 13.55 -10.97
N GLY A 92 -3.08 12.70 -9.94
CA GLY A 92 -3.36 11.27 -9.99
C GLY A 92 -3.53 10.74 -8.58
N PHE A 93 -3.97 9.49 -8.43
CA PHE A 93 -4.41 8.94 -7.15
C PHE A 93 -3.34 8.08 -6.43
N GLY A 94 -2.11 8.04 -6.99
CA GLY A 94 -1.01 7.31 -6.38
C GLY A 94 -1.07 5.80 -6.62
N ALA A 95 -0.20 5.08 -5.90
CA ALA A 95 0.01 3.65 -6.08
C ALA A 95 -0.24 2.82 -4.79
N MET A 96 -0.90 3.43 -3.81
CA MET A 96 -1.28 2.79 -2.57
C MET A 96 -2.77 2.51 -2.56
N LEU A 97 -3.13 1.27 -2.31
CA LEU A 97 -4.52 0.85 -2.10
C LEU A 97 -4.60 -0.18 -0.98
N SER A 98 -5.79 -0.35 -0.44
CA SER A 98 -6.11 -1.49 0.41
C SER A 98 -7.37 -2.18 -0.12
N PHE A 99 -7.50 -3.47 0.18
CA PHE A 99 -8.72 -4.21 -0.13
C PHE A 99 -9.03 -5.21 0.96
N GLU A 100 -10.28 -5.60 1.06
CA GLU A 100 -10.74 -6.58 2.02
C GLU A 100 -11.15 -7.84 1.28
N LEU A 101 -10.62 -8.98 1.71
CA LEU A 101 -11.09 -10.28 1.24
C LEU A 101 -12.48 -10.57 1.81
N ALA A 102 -13.31 -11.21 1.00
CA ALA A 102 -14.65 -11.63 1.41
C ALA A 102 -14.60 -12.60 2.59
N GLU A 103 -15.69 -12.65 3.34
CA GLU A 103 -15.89 -13.57 4.45
C GLU A 103 -16.90 -14.67 4.07
N ALA A 104 -16.74 -15.85 4.65
CA ALA A 104 -17.70 -16.93 4.51
C ALA A 104 -18.02 -17.56 5.87
N PRO A 105 -19.30 -17.93 6.14
CA PRO A 105 -19.69 -18.54 7.40
C PRO A 105 -18.90 -19.82 7.70
N GLY A 106 -18.29 -19.89 8.88
CA GLY A 106 -17.53 -21.06 9.32
C GLY A 106 -16.11 -21.17 8.76
N VAL A 107 -15.65 -20.16 7.99
CA VAL A 107 -14.27 -20.04 7.49
C VAL A 107 -13.53 -18.99 8.30
N ALA A 108 -12.36 -19.32 8.81
CA ALA A 108 -11.54 -18.36 9.52
C ALA A 108 -10.90 -17.38 8.53
N GLN A 109 -11.09 -16.08 8.73
CA GLN A 109 -10.54 -15.03 7.84
C GLN A 109 -9.02 -15.11 7.70
N ALA A 110 -8.33 -15.52 8.76
CA ALA A 110 -6.88 -15.76 8.74
C ALA A 110 -6.45 -16.82 7.73
N ASP A 111 -7.27 -17.85 7.48
CA ASP A 111 -6.96 -18.88 6.50
C ASP A 111 -7.14 -18.37 5.07
N VAL A 112 -8.14 -17.52 4.83
CA VAL A 112 -8.36 -16.85 3.54
C VAL A 112 -7.19 -15.93 3.21
N VAL A 113 -6.78 -15.09 4.17
CA VAL A 113 -5.64 -14.18 4.04
C VAL A 113 -4.34 -14.95 3.80
N ARG A 114 -4.10 -16.00 4.58
CA ARG A 114 -2.91 -16.83 4.43
C ARG A 114 -2.85 -17.48 3.05
N ALA A 115 -3.96 -18.07 2.60
CA ALA A 115 -4.01 -18.72 1.27
C ALA A 115 -3.73 -17.74 0.13
N PHE A 116 -4.21 -16.51 0.26
CA PHE A 116 -3.91 -15.43 -0.70
C PHE A 116 -2.42 -15.06 -0.67
N VAL A 117 -1.90 -14.71 0.51
CA VAL A 117 -0.54 -14.15 0.67
C VAL A 117 0.55 -15.18 0.34
N GLU A 118 0.33 -16.47 0.66
CA GLU A 118 1.27 -17.55 0.33
C GLU A 118 1.30 -17.90 -1.17
N ALA A 119 0.31 -17.46 -1.93
CA ALA A 119 0.20 -17.79 -3.35
C ALA A 119 0.77 -16.71 -4.28
N VAL A 120 0.87 -15.47 -3.82
CA VAL A 120 1.48 -14.39 -4.61
C VAL A 120 3.00 -14.45 -4.54
N GLU A 121 3.67 -14.19 -5.65
CA GLU A 121 5.13 -14.25 -5.78
C GLU A 121 5.74 -12.91 -6.19
N ARG A 122 4.98 -12.07 -6.92
CA ARG A 122 5.41 -10.74 -7.36
C ARG A 122 5.21 -9.68 -6.28
N PHE A 123 4.09 -9.80 -5.55
CA PHE A 123 3.85 -8.96 -4.39
C PHE A 123 4.58 -9.52 -3.17
N THR A 124 5.73 -8.94 -2.84
CA THR A 124 6.52 -9.35 -1.67
C THR A 124 5.83 -8.93 -0.37
N LEU A 125 5.69 -9.86 0.58
CA LEU A 125 5.15 -9.56 1.91
C LEU A 125 6.15 -8.72 2.71
N ALA A 126 5.85 -7.42 2.88
CA ALA A 126 6.71 -6.48 3.58
C ALA A 126 5.93 -5.27 4.12
N GLU A 127 6.45 -4.64 5.17
CA GLU A 127 5.86 -3.44 5.78
C GLU A 127 6.13 -2.14 5.01
N SER A 128 7.15 -2.11 4.16
CA SER A 128 7.56 -0.94 3.37
C SER A 128 6.50 -0.55 2.32
N LEU A 129 6.71 0.55 1.64
CA LEU A 129 5.85 1.06 0.57
C LEU A 129 6.58 2.05 -0.34
N GLY A 130 6.04 2.29 -1.52
CA GLY A 130 6.47 3.36 -2.42
C GLY A 130 7.78 3.11 -3.18
N GLY A 131 8.34 1.90 -3.06
CA GLY A 131 9.47 1.44 -3.87
C GLY A 131 9.06 1.08 -5.29
N VAL A 132 10.03 0.69 -6.11
CA VAL A 132 9.79 0.24 -7.50
C VAL A 132 9.20 -1.17 -7.54
N GLU A 133 9.39 -1.95 -6.49
CA GLU A 133 8.85 -3.28 -6.27
C GLU A 133 7.42 -3.24 -5.73
N SER A 134 6.61 -4.22 -6.14
CA SER A 134 5.27 -4.43 -5.60
C SER A 134 5.31 -5.13 -4.25
N LEU A 135 4.65 -4.53 -3.26
CA LEU A 135 4.61 -5.03 -1.89
C LEU A 135 3.18 -5.24 -1.41
N ILE A 136 3.01 -6.27 -0.58
CA ILE A 136 1.77 -6.54 0.14
C ILE A 136 2.04 -6.54 1.64
N ALA A 137 1.12 -6.01 2.43
CA ALA A 137 1.15 -6.10 3.88
C ALA A 137 -0.22 -6.50 4.43
N HIS A 138 -0.23 -7.27 5.52
CA HIS A 138 -1.41 -7.57 6.31
C HIS A 138 -1.38 -6.71 7.58
N PRO A 139 -2.10 -5.57 7.62
CA PRO A 139 -1.99 -4.62 8.72
C PRO A 139 -2.27 -5.24 10.09
N ALA A 140 -3.24 -6.13 10.19
CA ALA A 140 -3.65 -6.73 11.45
C ALA A 140 -2.55 -7.54 12.16
N THR A 141 -1.66 -8.18 11.41
CA THR A 141 -0.57 -9.02 11.97
C THR A 141 0.82 -8.40 11.82
N MET A 142 0.94 -7.27 11.10
CA MET A 142 2.22 -6.60 10.81
C MET A 142 2.22 -5.18 11.38
N THR A 143 1.90 -4.18 10.58
CA THR A 143 2.04 -2.76 10.94
C THR A 143 1.20 -2.31 12.14
N HIS A 144 0.11 -3.01 12.46
CA HIS A 144 -0.82 -2.70 13.54
C HIS A 144 -0.99 -3.86 14.53
N ALA A 145 -0.08 -4.82 14.54
CA ALA A 145 -0.13 -5.98 15.44
C ALA A 145 -0.11 -5.61 16.93
N ALA A 146 0.51 -4.48 17.27
CA ALA A 146 0.56 -3.99 18.66
C ALA A 146 -0.74 -3.26 19.10
N MET A 147 -1.68 -2.98 18.20
CA MET A 147 -2.97 -2.37 18.54
C MET A 147 -3.90 -3.37 19.19
N ALA A 148 -4.63 -2.93 20.23
CA ALA A 148 -5.73 -3.71 20.78
C ALA A 148 -6.82 -3.98 19.71
N PRO A 149 -7.47 -5.16 19.71
CA PRO A 149 -8.46 -5.52 18.69
C PRO A 149 -9.57 -4.48 18.52
N GLU A 150 -10.05 -3.90 19.62
CA GLU A 150 -11.12 -2.88 19.62
C GLU A 150 -10.63 -1.58 18.96
N ALA A 151 -9.40 -1.17 19.22
CA ALA A 151 -8.79 0.01 18.59
C ALA A 151 -8.55 -0.22 17.10
N ARG A 152 -8.16 -1.43 16.71
CA ARG A 152 -7.96 -1.83 15.31
C ARG A 152 -9.29 -1.81 14.55
N SER A 153 -10.35 -2.37 15.14
CA SER A 153 -11.71 -2.34 14.58
C SER A 153 -12.24 -0.90 14.44
N ALA A 154 -12.05 -0.05 15.46
CA ALA A 154 -12.43 1.36 15.41
C ALA A 154 -11.68 2.15 14.34
N ALA A 155 -10.46 1.75 14.00
CA ALA A 155 -9.66 2.31 12.92
C ALA A 155 -10.02 1.75 11.53
N GLY A 156 -10.99 0.82 11.44
CA GLY A 156 -11.40 0.19 10.17
C GLY A 156 -10.40 -0.86 9.65
N ILE A 157 -9.55 -1.40 10.52
CA ILE A 157 -8.57 -2.42 10.15
C ILE A 157 -9.16 -3.79 10.49
N SER A 158 -9.80 -4.40 9.51
CA SER A 158 -10.36 -5.75 9.61
C SER A 158 -9.27 -6.82 9.52
N ASP A 159 -9.61 -8.05 9.92
CA ASP A 159 -8.70 -9.20 9.81
C ASP A 159 -8.54 -9.68 8.34
N GLY A 160 -9.39 -9.21 7.43
CA GLY A 160 -9.29 -9.47 5.99
C GLY A 160 -8.63 -8.36 5.18
N LEU A 161 -8.21 -7.27 5.82
CA LEU A 161 -7.62 -6.11 5.14
C LEU A 161 -6.20 -6.39 4.70
N LEU A 162 -5.94 -6.20 3.42
CA LEU A 162 -4.61 -6.22 2.80
C LEU A 162 -4.27 -4.85 2.21
N ARG A 163 -3.01 -4.44 2.31
CA ARG A 163 -2.52 -3.20 1.71
C ARG A 163 -1.52 -3.53 0.61
N LEU A 164 -1.70 -2.95 -0.57
CA LEU A 164 -0.75 -3.03 -1.68
C LEU A 164 -0.01 -1.70 -1.88
N SER A 165 1.29 -1.82 -2.13
CA SER A 165 2.11 -0.79 -2.76
C SER A 165 2.47 -1.29 -4.14
N VAL A 166 1.82 -0.77 -5.17
CA VAL A 166 1.98 -1.27 -6.54
C VAL A 166 3.25 -0.70 -7.15
N GLY A 167 4.11 -1.57 -7.66
CA GLY A 167 5.39 -1.24 -8.27
C GLY A 167 5.31 -0.88 -9.76
N ILE A 168 6.46 -0.98 -10.42
CA ILE A 168 6.62 -0.65 -11.86
C ILE A 168 6.93 -1.88 -12.71
N GLU A 169 6.66 -3.07 -12.22
CA GLU A 169 6.74 -4.31 -12.99
C GLU A 169 5.75 -4.30 -14.16
N ALA A 170 5.85 -5.24 -15.05
CA ALA A 170 4.86 -5.40 -16.12
C ALA A 170 3.47 -5.64 -15.52
N LEU A 171 2.47 -4.86 -15.94
CA LEU A 171 1.11 -4.96 -15.43
C LEU A 171 0.53 -6.37 -15.52
N ASP A 172 0.72 -7.02 -16.66
CA ASP A 172 0.19 -8.38 -16.89
C ASP A 172 0.75 -9.38 -15.86
N ASP A 173 2.01 -9.27 -15.47
CA ASP A 173 2.62 -10.12 -14.45
C ASP A 173 2.00 -9.88 -13.07
N LEU A 174 1.70 -8.62 -12.73
CA LEU A 174 1.04 -8.25 -11.48
C LEU A 174 -0.41 -8.76 -11.42
N LEU A 175 -1.14 -8.66 -12.53
CA LEU A 175 -2.52 -9.14 -12.62
C LEU A 175 -2.59 -10.66 -12.49
N VAL A 176 -1.73 -11.39 -13.19
CA VAL A 176 -1.64 -12.86 -13.09
C VAL A 176 -1.31 -13.30 -11.66
N ASP A 177 -0.38 -12.63 -11.00
CA ASP A 177 0.01 -12.93 -9.63
C ASP A 177 -1.17 -12.76 -8.65
N LEU A 178 -1.90 -11.65 -8.76
CA LEU A 178 -3.09 -11.39 -7.96
C LEU A 178 -4.22 -12.40 -8.25
N GLU A 179 -4.43 -12.78 -9.51
CA GLU A 179 -5.42 -13.80 -9.89
C GLU A 179 -5.11 -15.15 -9.24
N VAL A 180 -3.83 -15.54 -9.15
CA VAL A 180 -3.41 -16.76 -8.44
C VAL A 180 -3.75 -16.65 -6.95
N GLY A 181 -3.42 -15.54 -6.30
CA GLY A 181 -3.78 -15.29 -4.91
C GLY A 181 -5.30 -15.34 -4.66
N LEU A 182 -6.06 -14.64 -5.52
CA LEU A 182 -7.53 -14.60 -5.46
C LEU A 182 -8.17 -15.98 -5.67
N ALA A 183 -7.63 -16.79 -6.58
CA ALA A 183 -8.11 -18.15 -6.80
C ALA A 183 -7.90 -19.03 -5.55
N ARG A 184 -6.77 -18.88 -4.84
CA ARG A 184 -6.53 -19.59 -3.58
C ARG A 184 -7.45 -19.13 -2.46
N ALA A 185 -7.67 -17.83 -2.32
CA ALA A 185 -8.63 -17.29 -1.37
C ALA A 185 -10.05 -17.82 -1.64
N THR A 186 -10.48 -17.80 -2.91
CA THR A 186 -11.78 -18.34 -3.34
C THR A 186 -11.93 -19.81 -2.97
N ALA A 187 -10.92 -20.65 -3.19
CA ALA A 187 -10.97 -22.07 -2.84
C ALA A 187 -11.19 -22.30 -1.34
N VAL A 188 -10.63 -21.42 -0.49
CA VAL A 188 -10.85 -21.48 0.96
C VAL A 188 -12.26 -21.01 1.32
N LEU A 189 -12.76 -19.93 0.70
CA LEU A 189 -14.13 -19.42 0.91
C LEU A 189 -15.18 -20.48 0.50
N ASP A 190 -14.96 -21.18 -0.61
CA ASP A 190 -15.88 -22.23 -1.11
C ASP A 190 -15.86 -23.50 -0.27
N SER A 191 -14.89 -23.68 0.61
CA SER A 191 -14.83 -24.78 1.58
C SER A 191 -15.81 -24.61 2.75
N ALA A 192 -16.49 -23.47 2.83
CA ALA A 192 -17.50 -23.20 3.85
C ALA A 192 -18.55 -24.36 3.91
N PRO A 193 -18.93 -24.83 5.10
CA PRO A 193 -19.98 -25.80 5.22
C PRO A 193 -21.28 -25.25 4.62
N ARG A 194 -21.86 -25.99 3.68
CA ARG A 194 -23.17 -25.63 3.12
C ARG A 194 -24.22 -25.76 4.18
N PRO A 195 -25.15 -24.79 4.29
CA PRO A 195 -26.22 -24.82 5.30
C PRO A 195 -27.14 -26.02 5.15
#